data_9c32601c123bcc8bbb81af0947f8c61e
#
_entry.id   9c32601c123bcc8bbb81af0947f8c61e
#
_cell.length_a   1.000
_cell.length_b   1.000
_cell.length_c   1.000
_cell.angle_alpha   90.00
_cell.angle_beta   90.00
_cell.angle_gamma   90.00
#
_symmetry.space_group_name_H-M   'P 1'
#
loop_
_entity.id
_entity.type
_entity.pdbx_description
1 polymer ?
#
loop_
_entity_poly.entity_id
_entity_poly.type
_entity_poly.pdbx_seq_one_letter_code
_entity_poly.pdbx_strand_id
1 'polypeptide(L)'
;MSTAADRFAAEGFGPENLPYASFSPTGGDPRLGVRLGDRAIDVAALAATVEGLDDAARTAVSALNLDALLAAGHGTWTALRAWLVEVVTADGLADTVEQASHPVDGIALHMPFTVADYVDYYASEHHASNVGRMFRPDQAPLLPNWKHLPVGYHGRVGTVIPSGKDFPRPKGLRPEQDGPPSFGPSRRLDIEAELGFVLGGAAPAGEVSLEQAAAEHLFGVVLFNDWSARDIQAYEYVPLGPYLGKSFASSISLWVVPWQALTAARVAPPAREHELVPYLDDEGKEPWGLDITLGVSVDGRTVSHPPASTLYWTAPQMVAHMSVNGASLRPGDFFGSGTVSGPEKDQRGSFLELSWGGKEPFALPGGTEMTFLADGQSVTLTGTAPGPGGSVIDFGECTATILPAT
;
A
#
# COMPACT_ATOMS: atom_id res chain seq x y z
N MET A 1 -5.54 -30.42 22.35
CA MET A 1 -5.25 -29.14 23.01
C MET A 1 -5.52 -28.04 22.00
N SER A 2 -6.01 -26.86 22.42
CA SER A 2 -6.31 -25.78 21.48
C SER A 2 -5.03 -25.14 20.95
N THR A 3 -5.00 -24.83 19.66
CA THR A 3 -3.91 -24.06 19.04
C THR A 3 -4.05 -22.57 19.37
N ALA A 4 -3.01 -21.75 19.08
CA ALA A 4 -3.14 -20.31 19.20
C ALA A 4 -4.10 -19.74 18.14
N ALA A 5 -4.12 -20.35 16.95
CA ALA A 5 -5.10 -20.01 15.91
C ALA A 5 -6.54 -20.23 16.37
N ASP A 6 -6.86 -21.38 17.00
CA ASP A 6 -8.20 -21.65 17.55
C ASP A 6 -8.62 -20.64 18.63
N ARG A 7 -7.65 -20.10 19.37
CA ARG A 7 -7.91 -19.19 20.51
C ARG A 7 -8.05 -17.74 20.09
N PHE A 8 -7.24 -17.26 19.14
CA PHE A 8 -7.05 -15.85 18.85
C PHE A 8 -7.40 -15.43 17.42
N ALA A 9 -7.41 -16.35 16.43
CA ALA A 9 -7.71 -15.97 15.06
C ALA A 9 -9.08 -15.30 14.94
N ALA A 10 -9.13 -14.23 14.17
CA ALA A 10 -10.34 -13.51 13.81
C ALA A 10 -10.41 -13.38 12.28
N GLU A 11 -11.60 -13.07 11.77
CA GLU A 11 -11.78 -12.83 10.34
C GLU A 11 -10.77 -11.78 9.84
N GLY A 12 -10.07 -12.11 8.76
CA GLY A 12 -9.04 -11.27 8.15
C GLY A 12 -7.65 -11.37 8.78
N PHE A 13 -7.52 -11.86 10.02
CA PHE A 13 -6.25 -11.94 10.76
C PHE A 13 -6.01 -13.34 11.33
N GLY A 14 -6.22 -14.35 10.50
CA GLY A 14 -5.89 -15.75 10.80
C GLY A 14 -4.42 -16.12 10.49
N PRO A 15 -4.06 -17.42 10.65
CA PRO A 15 -2.73 -17.94 10.34
C PRO A 15 -2.31 -17.74 8.88
N GLU A 16 -3.26 -17.64 7.99
CA GLU A 16 -3.06 -17.40 6.55
C GLU A 16 -2.55 -15.97 6.27
N ASN A 17 -2.88 -14.99 7.11
CA ASN A 17 -2.44 -13.60 6.97
C ASN A 17 -1.12 -13.34 7.73
N LEU A 18 -1.16 -13.25 9.06
CA LEU A 18 -0.02 -12.91 9.92
C LEU A 18 0.76 -11.68 9.42
N PRO A 19 0.11 -10.51 9.26
CA PRO A 19 0.80 -9.33 8.77
C PRO A 19 1.83 -8.83 9.79
N TYR A 20 2.95 -8.31 9.28
CA TYR A 20 4.06 -7.81 10.08
C TYR A 20 3.87 -6.33 10.47
N ALA A 21 4.39 -5.95 11.64
CA ALA A 21 4.45 -4.56 12.07
C ALA A 21 5.65 -4.29 12.98
N SER A 22 5.98 -3.01 13.14
CA SER A 22 6.74 -2.50 14.28
C SER A 22 5.74 -1.98 15.32
N PHE A 23 5.81 -2.50 16.54
CA PHE A 23 4.90 -2.07 17.60
C PHE A 23 5.62 -1.94 18.94
N SER A 24 5.05 -1.16 19.87
CA SER A 24 5.46 -1.16 21.27
C SER A 24 4.24 -1.34 22.18
N PRO A 25 4.33 -2.17 23.24
CA PRO A 25 3.36 -2.12 24.32
C PRO A 25 3.47 -0.78 25.06
N THR A 26 2.44 -0.40 25.79
CA THR A 26 2.41 0.86 26.53
C THR A 26 3.67 1.03 27.41
N GLY A 27 4.45 2.08 27.13
CA GLY A 27 5.70 2.39 27.86
C GLY A 27 6.91 1.51 27.52
N GLY A 28 6.79 0.66 26.49
CA GLY A 28 7.88 -0.21 26.03
C GLY A 28 8.59 0.29 24.77
N ASP A 29 9.70 -0.35 24.42
CA ASP A 29 10.43 -0.09 23.19
C ASP A 29 9.77 -0.74 21.97
N PRO A 30 9.96 -0.18 20.77
CA PRO A 30 9.52 -0.81 19.52
C PRO A 30 10.14 -2.20 19.31
N ARG A 31 9.39 -3.08 18.68
CA ARG A 31 9.79 -4.45 18.32
C ARG A 31 9.04 -4.95 17.11
N LEU A 32 9.60 -5.93 16.43
CA LEU A 32 8.96 -6.58 15.31
C LEU A 32 7.91 -7.58 15.80
N GLY A 33 6.73 -7.51 15.22
CA GLY A 33 5.63 -8.42 15.52
C GLY A 33 4.82 -8.84 14.32
N VAL A 34 3.96 -9.83 14.57
CA VAL A 34 2.90 -10.26 13.64
C VAL A 34 1.55 -10.22 14.33
N ARG A 35 0.49 -10.01 13.57
CA ARG A 35 -0.87 -10.00 14.10
C ARG A 35 -1.55 -11.36 13.89
N LEU A 36 -2.18 -11.86 14.96
CA LEU A 36 -3.11 -12.98 14.93
C LEU A 36 -4.38 -12.55 15.69
N GLY A 37 -5.46 -12.33 14.97
CA GLY A 37 -6.72 -11.83 15.51
C GLY A 37 -6.57 -10.50 16.25
N ASP A 38 -6.86 -10.50 17.54
CA ASP A 38 -6.74 -9.36 18.44
C ASP A 38 -5.37 -9.26 19.15
N ARG A 39 -4.39 -10.09 18.75
CA ARG A 39 -3.06 -10.17 19.37
C ARG A 39 -1.96 -9.71 18.43
N ALA A 40 -1.03 -8.91 18.95
CA ALA A 40 0.27 -8.62 18.35
C ALA A 40 1.31 -9.50 19.04
N ILE A 41 1.88 -10.43 18.31
CA ILE A 41 2.87 -11.40 18.79
C ILE A 41 4.26 -10.79 18.64
N ASP A 42 5.01 -10.67 19.74
CA ASP A 42 6.43 -10.33 19.75
C ASP A 42 7.23 -11.53 19.21
N VAL A 43 7.72 -11.41 17.98
CA VAL A 43 8.37 -12.53 17.28
C VAL A 43 9.70 -12.89 17.95
N ALA A 44 10.45 -11.92 18.47
CA ALA A 44 11.70 -12.18 19.19
C ALA A 44 11.46 -12.91 20.51
N ALA A 45 10.45 -12.49 21.28
CA ALA A 45 10.07 -13.16 22.53
C ALA A 45 9.59 -14.60 22.28
N LEU A 46 8.79 -14.80 21.22
CA LEU A 46 8.34 -16.13 20.80
C LEU A 46 9.53 -17.02 20.39
N ALA A 47 10.45 -16.50 19.58
CA ALA A 47 11.64 -17.20 19.14
C ALA A 47 12.64 -17.52 20.26
N ALA A 48 12.58 -16.82 21.41
CA ALA A 48 13.36 -17.15 22.58
C ALA A 48 12.86 -18.41 23.32
N THR A 49 11.60 -18.79 23.12
CA THR A 49 10.93 -19.90 23.82
C THR A 49 10.61 -21.08 22.91
N VAL A 50 10.45 -20.85 21.62
CA VAL A 50 10.14 -21.88 20.63
C VAL A 50 11.32 -22.07 19.68
N GLU A 51 11.79 -23.32 19.57
CA GLU A 51 12.88 -23.69 18.65
C GLU A 51 12.41 -23.77 17.19
N GLY A 52 13.35 -23.97 16.27
CA GLY A 52 13.09 -24.20 14.83
C GLY A 52 13.41 -23.01 13.93
N LEU A 53 13.67 -21.83 14.50
CA LEU A 53 14.10 -20.65 13.72
C LEU A 53 15.64 -20.63 13.62
N ASP A 54 16.19 -20.40 12.44
CA ASP A 54 17.63 -20.29 12.22
C ASP A 54 18.22 -18.97 12.76
N ASP A 55 19.55 -18.89 12.82
CA ASP A 55 20.27 -17.75 13.41
C ASP A 55 20.06 -16.45 12.59
N ALA A 56 19.91 -16.56 11.26
CA ALA A 56 19.70 -15.40 10.41
C ALA A 56 18.32 -14.78 10.67
N ALA A 57 17.29 -15.62 10.74
CA ALA A 57 15.93 -15.19 11.06
C ALA A 57 15.84 -14.68 12.52
N ARG A 58 16.47 -15.35 13.49
CA ARG A 58 16.54 -14.87 14.89
C ARG A 58 17.17 -13.48 14.99
N THR A 59 18.24 -13.25 14.24
CA THR A 59 18.90 -11.93 14.19
C THR A 59 17.97 -10.88 13.59
N ALA A 60 17.32 -11.20 12.47
CA ALA A 60 16.41 -10.28 11.78
C ALA A 60 15.20 -9.89 12.64
N VAL A 61 14.59 -10.84 13.36
CA VAL A 61 13.40 -10.56 14.19
C VAL A 61 13.72 -9.87 15.52
N SER A 62 14.99 -9.78 15.91
CA SER A 62 15.43 -9.03 17.09
C SER A 62 15.54 -7.51 16.84
N ALA A 63 15.29 -7.06 15.61
CA ALA A 63 15.28 -5.65 15.24
C ALA A 63 14.01 -4.93 15.71
N LEU A 64 14.05 -3.59 15.72
CA LEU A 64 12.92 -2.76 16.14
C LEU A 64 11.82 -2.66 15.09
N ASN A 65 12.15 -2.94 13.83
CA ASN A 65 11.29 -2.84 12.66
C ASN A 65 11.69 -3.90 11.61
N LEU A 66 11.11 -3.82 10.42
CA LEU A 66 11.33 -4.77 9.33
C LEU A 66 12.67 -4.61 8.59
N ASP A 67 13.46 -3.56 8.81
CA ASP A 67 14.65 -3.27 7.98
C ASP A 67 15.63 -4.45 7.90
N ALA A 68 15.94 -5.08 9.04
CA ALA A 68 16.80 -6.24 9.07
C ALA A 68 16.20 -7.46 8.37
N LEU A 69 14.89 -7.66 8.50
CA LEU A 69 14.18 -8.74 7.84
C LEU A 69 14.12 -8.52 6.31
N LEU A 70 13.83 -7.29 5.86
CA LEU A 70 13.85 -6.95 4.43
C LEU A 70 15.23 -7.20 3.82
N ALA A 71 16.29 -6.87 4.55
CA ALA A 71 17.66 -7.10 4.10
C ALA A 71 18.09 -8.59 4.10
N ALA A 72 17.46 -9.43 4.92
CA ALA A 72 17.80 -10.85 5.04
C ALA A 72 17.39 -11.68 3.81
N GLY A 73 16.46 -11.19 2.99
CA GLY A 73 16.06 -11.77 1.71
C GLY A 73 15.07 -12.94 1.81
N HIS A 74 14.63 -13.38 0.64
CA HIS A 74 13.50 -14.30 0.47
C HIS A 74 13.61 -15.62 1.27
N GLY A 75 14.79 -16.24 1.31
CA GLY A 75 14.97 -17.48 2.07
C GLY A 75 14.61 -17.34 3.55
N THR A 76 15.06 -16.25 4.17
CA THR A 76 14.74 -15.93 5.58
C THR A 76 13.25 -15.60 5.75
N TRP A 77 12.64 -14.86 4.84
CA TRP A 77 11.20 -14.53 4.91
C TRP A 77 10.34 -15.79 4.86
N THR A 78 10.67 -16.70 3.93
CA THR A 78 9.94 -17.96 3.76
C THR A 78 10.08 -18.87 4.98
N ALA A 79 11.29 -19.01 5.51
CA ALA A 79 11.55 -19.79 6.70
C ALA A 79 10.82 -19.23 7.93
N LEU A 80 10.91 -17.91 8.15
CA LEU A 80 10.20 -17.23 9.24
C LEU A 80 8.70 -17.41 9.15
N ARG A 81 8.10 -17.17 7.96
CA ARG A 81 6.66 -17.34 7.78
C ARG A 81 6.21 -18.77 8.03
N ALA A 82 6.92 -19.77 7.49
CA ALA A 82 6.61 -21.18 7.70
C ALA A 82 6.63 -21.54 9.19
N TRP A 83 7.68 -21.10 9.91
CA TRP A 83 7.80 -21.29 11.35
C TRP A 83 6.65 -20.61 12.12
N LEU A 84 6.30 -19.35 11.79
CA LEU A 84 5.19 -18.66 12.44
C LEU A 84 3.86 -19.39 12.26
N VAL A 85 3.55 -19.83 11.04
CA VAL A 85 2.34 -20.61 10.75
C VAL A 85 2.33 -21.91 11.55
N GLU A 86 3.45 -22.65 11.55
CA GLU A 86 3.59 -23.88 12.32
C GLU A 86 3.33 -23.64 13.81
N VAL A 87 3.97 -22.63 14.41
CA VAL A 87 3.85 -22.32 15.84
C VAL A 87 2.42 -21.94 16.23
N VAL A 88 1.76 -21.08 15.45
CA VAL A 88 0.40 -20.63 15.82
C VAL A 88 -0.67 -21.70 15.59
N THR A 89 -0.38 -22.69 14.75
CA THR A 89 -1.28 -23.81 14.46
C THR A 89 -0.93 -25.12 15.21
N ALA A 90 0.18 -25.13 15.97
CA ALA A 90 0.60 -26.29 16.73
C ALA A 90 -0.22 -26.48 18.01
N ASP A 91 -0.59 -27.71 18.29
CA ASP A 91 -1.20 -28.10 19.55
C ASP A 91 -0.28 -27.83 20.74
N GLY A 92 -0.82 -27.23 21.80
CA GLY A 92 -0.14 -27.03 23.08
C GLY A 92 0.76 -25.78 23.14
N LEU A 93 0.89 -25.00 22.07
CA LEU A 93 1.63 -23.74 22.06
C LEU A 93 0.79 -22.49 22.33
N ALA A 94 -0.53 -22.61 22.49
CA ALA A 94 -1.41 -21.45 22.67
C ALA A 94 -1.00 -20.55 23.86
N ASP A 95 -0.64 -21.13 25.00
CA ASP A 95 -0.23 -20.37 26.19
C ASP A 95 1.15 -19.69 25.98
N THR A 96 2.06 -20.33 25.24
CA THR A 96 3.37 -19.76 24.89
C THR A 96 3.20 -18.56 23.95
N VAL A 97 2.34 -18.68 22.93
CA VAL A 97 2.00 -17.58 22.03
C VAL A 97 1.33 -16.43 22.79
N GLU A 98 0.41 -16.74 23.71
CA GLU A 98 -0.26 -15.73 24.56
C GLU A 98 0.74 -14.94 25.40
N GLN A 99 1.70 -15.63 26.05
CA GLN A 99 2.74 -15.00 26.86
C GLN A 99 3.68 -14.10 26.04
N ALA A 100 3.92 -14.43 24.78
CA ALA A 100 4.73 -13.65 23.85
C ALA A 100 3.90 -12.59 23.09
N SER A 101 2.65 -12.33 23.44
CA SER A 101 1.77 -11.44 22.69
C SER A 101 1.12 -10.35 23.56
N HIS A 102 0.63 -9.31 22.90
CA HIS A 102 -0.06 -8.17 23.50
C HIS A 102 -1.40 -7.95 22.81
N PRO A 103 -2.46 -7.51 23.53
CA PRO A 103 -3.70 -7.07 22.89
C PRO A 103 -3.43 -5.91 21.91
N VAL A 104 -4.04 -5.93 20.75
CA VAL A 104 -3.82 -4.92 19.69
C VAL A 104 -4.29 -3.52 20.15
N ASP A 105 -5.30 -3.43 21.00
CA ASP A 105 -5.79 -2.18 21.60
C ASP A 105 -4.85 -1.61 22.69
N GLY A 106 -3.89 -2.41 23.17
CA GLY A 106 -2.89 -2.04 24.18
C GLY A 106 -1.50 -1.68 23.63
N ILE A 107 -1.34 -1.56 22.33
CA ILE A 107 -0.05 -1.26 21.70
C ILE A 107 -0.09 0.05 20.90
N ALA A 108 1.09 0.62 20.66
CA ALA A 108 1.32 1.64 19.65
C ALA A 108 2.00 1.03 18.43
N LEU A 109 1.48 1.31 17.24
CA LEU A 109 2.12 0.93 15.98
C LEU A 109 3.09 2.03 15.51
N HIS A 110 4.17 1.64 14.89
CA HIS A 110 5.22 2.52 14.36
C HIS A 110 5.40 2.29 12.86
N MET A 111 6.19 3.16 12.18
CA MET A 111 6.61 2.89 10.81
C MET A 111 7.21 1.48 10.74
N PRO A 112 6.65 0.58 9.92
CA PRO A 112 7.07 -0.82 9.91
C PRO A 112 8.48 -1.02 9.35
N PHE A 113 8.95 -0.11 8.50
CA PHE A 113 10.28 -0.13 7.88
C PHE A 113 10.71 1.30 7.53
N THR A 114 12.00 1.46 7.27
CA THR A 114 12.58 2.70 6.71
C THR A 114 12.37 2.69 5.21
N VAL A 115 11.61 3.65 4.68
CA VAL A 115 11.44 3.81 3.22
C VAL A 115 12.78 4.26 2.64
N ALA A 116 13.42 3.39 1.84
CA ALA A 116 14.73 3.65 1.25
C ALA A 116 14.64 4.52 0.00
N ASP A 117 13.63 4.27 -0.84
CA ASP A 117 13.25 5.08 -1.98
C ASP A 117 11.74 4.93 -2.22
N TYR A 118 11.14 5.89 -2.94
CA TYR A 118 9.71 5.86 -3.25
C TYR A 118 9.50 6.18 -4.72
N VAL A 119 8.80 5.29 -5.40
CA VAL A 119 8.34 5.47 -6.77
C VAL A 119 6.84 5.31 -6.80
N ASP A 120 6.15 6.28 -7.37
CA ASP A 120 4.71 6.22 -7.59
C ASP A 120 4.43 5.89 -9.04
N TYR A 121 3.69 4.81 -9.27
CA TYR A 121 3.28 4.35 -10.59
C TYR A 121 1.88 4.86 -10.96
N TYR A 122 1.46 4.57 -12.15
CA TYR A 122 0.18 5.00 -12.71
C TYR A 122 -0.52 3.82 -13.38
N ALA A 123 -0.73 2.73 -12.59
CA ALA A 123 -1.03 1.40 -13.14
C ALA A 123 -2.50 1.16 -13.51
N SER A 124 -3.44 2.02 -13.08
CA SER A 124 -4.87 1.87 -13.36
C SER A 124 -5.25 2.52 -14.69
N GLU A 125 -5.70 1.72 -15.67
CA GLU A 125 -6.22 2.24 -16.93
C GLU A 125 -7.47 3.11 -16.75
N HIS A 126 -8.35 2.73 -15.82
CA HIS A 126 -9.57 3.48 -15.52
C HIS A 126 -9.24 4.86 -14.97
N HIS A 127 -8.35 4.95 -13.95
CA HIS A 127 -7.92 6.21 -13.40
C HIS A 127 -7.22 7.08 -14.45
N ALA A 128 -6.24 6.54 -15.17
CA ALA A 128 -5.49 7.26 -16.20
C ALA A 128 -6.39 7.79 -17.30
N SER A 129 -7.38 7.01 -17.73
CA SER A 129 -8.37 7.40 -18.74
C SER A 129 -9.31 8.49 -18.22
N ASN A 130 -9.79 8.38 -16.97
CA ASN A 130 -10.68 9.39 -16.37
C ASN A 130 -9.95 10.73 -16.24
N VAL A 131 -8.72 10.72 -15.71
CA VAL A 131 -7.88 11.92 -15.61
C VAL A 131 -7.60 12.52 -17.00
N GLY A 132 -7.27 11.66 -17.97
CA GLY A 132 -7.06 12.09 -19.36
C GLY A 132 -8.28 12.79 -19.96
N ARG A 133 -9.48 12.22 -19.80
CA ARG A 133 -10.74 12.84 -20.26
C ARG A 133 -11.04 14.19 -19.60
N MET A 134 -10.69 14.32 -18.29
CA MET A 134 -10.90 15.57 -17.56
C MET A 134 -9.93 16.68 -17.97
N PHE A 135 -8.66 16.35 -18.18
CA PHE A 135 -7.61 17.35 -18.42
C PHE A 135 -7.30 17.57 -19.91
N ARG A 136 -7.62 16.60 -20.77
CA ARG A 136 -7.38 16.65 -22.22
C ARG A 136 -8.60 16.16 -23.01
N PRO A 137 -9.76 16.84 -22.89
CA PRO A 137 -11.03 16.35 -23.46
C PRO A 137 -11.00 16.17 -24.97
N ASP A 138 -10.13 16.92 -25.67
CA ASP A 138 -9.99 16.88 -27.13
C ASP A 138 -8.90 15.93 -27.63
N GLN A 139 -8.31 15.12 -26.75
CA GLN A 139 -7.23 14.17 -27.08
C GLN A 139 -7.61 12.74 -26.65
N ALA A 140 -6.79 11.78 -27.08
CA ALA A 140 -6.91 10.41 -26.55
C ALA A 140 -6.76 10.42 -25.01
N PRO A 141 -7.58 9.65 -24.29
CA PRO A 141 -7.54 9.63 -22.84
C PRO A 141 -6.16 9.21 -22.29
N LEU A 142 -5.56 8.19 -22.89
CA LEU A 142 -4.23 7.71 -22.54
C LEU A 142 -3.16 8.32 -23.45
N LEU A 143 -2.01 8.62 -22.87
CA LEU A 143 -0.82 8.97 -23.66
C LEU A 143 -0.28 7.71 -24.37
N PRO A 144 0.40 7.86 -25.52
CA PRO A 144 0.84 6.73 -26.35
C PRO A 144 1.73 5.71 -25.64
N ASN A 145 2.52 6.14 -24.64
CA ASN A 145 3.42 5.27 -23.90
C ASN A 145 2.75 4.47 -22.79
N TRP A 146 1.52 4.85 -22.38
CA TRP A 146 0.91 4.32 -21.15
C TRP A 146 0.69 2.79 -21.19
N LYS A 147 0.27 2.24 -22.35
CA LYS A 147 0.08 0.78 -22.51
C LYS A 147 1.37 0.02 -22.85
N HIS A 148 2.49 0.71 -23.00
CA HIS A 148 3.78 0.10 -23.40
C HIS A 148 4.78 -0.04 -22.25
N LEU A 149 4.60 0.72 -21.17
CA LEU A 149 5.46 0.66 -19.99
C LEU A 149 4.70 1.13 -18.74
N PRO A 150 5.06 0.64 -17.54
CA PRO A 150 4.58 1.22 -16.29
C PRO A 150 5.09 2.66 -16.14
N VAL A 151 4.19 3.64 -16.31
CA VAL A 151 4.53 5.06 -16.10
C VAL A 151 4.61 5.32 -14.61
N GLY A 152 5.65 6.04 -14.17
CA GLY A 152 5.84 6.40 -12.77
C GLY A 152 6.74 7.61 -12.61
N TYR A 153 6.84 8.11 -11.37
CA TYR A 153 7.76 9.19 -11.01
C TYR A 153 8.37 8.91 -9.62
N HIS A 154 9.55 9.50 -9.35
CA HIS A 154 10.17 9.42 -8.03
C HIS A 154 9.46 10.34 -7.05
N GLY A 155 8.84 9.74 -6.04
CA GLY A 155 8.14 10.44 -4.99
C GLY A 155 9.08 10.95 -3.88
N ARG A 156 8.50 11.71 -2.94
CA ARG A 156 9.28 12.24 -1.82
C ARG A 156 9.25 11.28 -0.63
N VAL A 157 10.34 10.57 -0.41
CA VAL A 157 10.52 9.62 0.71
C VAL A 157 10.25 10.28 2.07
N GLY A 158 10.77 11.49 2.29
CA GLY A 158 10.69 12.19 3.59
C GLY A 158 9.27 12.60 4.02
N THR A 159 8.27 12.41 3.18
CA THR A 159 6.86 12.69 3.49
C THR A 159 5.96 11.46 3.44
N VAL A 160 6.55 10.26 3.36
CA VAL A 160 5.84 9.01 3.66
C VAL A 160 5.68 8.92 5.18
N ILE A 161 4.43 8.89 5.65
CA ILE A 161 4.06 8.96 7.07
C ILE A 161 3.22 7.76 7.49
N PRO A 162 3.24 7.39 8.78
CA PRO A 162 2.42 6.30 9.29
C PRO A 162 0.93 6.67 9.30
N SER A 163 0.07 5.68 9.11
CA SER A 163 -1.36 5.76 9.44
C SER A 163 -1.57 6.31 10.84
N GLY A 164 -2.59 7.16 11.02
CA GLY A 164 -2.87 7.86 12.27
C GLY A 164 -2.11 9.16 12.48
N LYS A 165 -1.18 9.51 11.59
CA LYS A 165 -0.49 10.81 11.64
C LYS A 165 -1.24 11.85 10.81
N ASP A 166 -1.86 12.80 11.51
CA ASP A 166 -2.51 13.95 10.90
C ASP A 166 -1.48 14.93 10.30
N PHE A 167 -1.91 15.71 9.30
CA PHE A 167 -1.04 16.67 8.63
C PHE A 167 -1.79 17.98 8.29
N PRO A 168 -1.09 19.13 8.23
CA PRO A 168 -1.70 20.39 7.84
C PRO A 168 -1.99 20.44 6.34
N ARG A 169 -3.11 21.08 5.95
CA ARG A 169 -3.42 21.36 4.54
C ARG A 169 -2.24 22.04 3.85
N PRO A 170 -1.75 21.51 2.72
CA PRO A 170 -0.58 22.09 2.04
C PRO A 170 -0.89 23.45 1.42
N LYS A 171 0.15 24.26 1.27
CA LYS A 171 0.12 25.57 0.59
C LYS A 171 1.01 25.56 -0.64
N GLY A 172 0.58 26.27 -1.68
CA GLY A 172 1.33 26.40 -2.93
C GLY A 172 0.75 27.46 -3.84
N LEU A 173 1.30 27.57 -5.04
CA LEU A 173 0.74 28.40 -6.10
C LEU A 173 -0.46 27.68 -6.73
N ARG A 174 -1.56 28.41 -6.90
CA ARG A 174 -2.82 27.89 -7.44
C ARG A 174 -3.23 28.75 -8.65
N PRO A 175 -3.72 28.15 -9.73
CA PRO A 175 -4.26 28.90 -10.84
C PRO A 175 -5.48 29.71 -10.39
N GLU A 176 -5.61 30.93 -10.87
CA GLU A 176 -6.83 31.75 -10.73
C GLU A 176 -7.50 31.87 -12.09
N GLN A 177 -8.81 32.10 -12.09
CA GLN A 177 -9.58 32.23 -13.33
C GLN A 177 -9.14 33.46 -14.12
N ASP A 178 -8.90 34.57 -13.40
CA ASP A 178 -8.45 35.85 -13.95
C ASP A 178 -7.22 36.34 -13.19
N GLY A 179 -6.11 36.60 -13.91
CA GLY A 179 -4.90 37.15 -13.35
C GLY A 179 -3.79 36.15 -13.01
N PRO A 180 -2.77 36.60 -12.27
CA PRO A 180 -1.65 35.74 -11.87
C PRO A 180 -2.07 34.70 -10.83
N PRO A 181 -1.29 33.58 -10.69
CA PRO A 181 -1.57 32.59 -9.68
C PRO A 181 -1.51 33.18 -8.26
N SER A 182 -2.38 32.68 -7.37
CA SER A 182 -2.36 33.05 -5.96
C SER A 182 -1.59 32.02 -5.12
N PHE A 183 -0.92 32.49 -4.06
CA PHE A 183 -0.31 31.62 -3.06
C PHE A 183 -1.27 31.41 -1.88
N GLY A 184 -1.42 30.15 -1.42
CA GLY A 184 -2.22 29.84 -0.23
C GLY A 184 -2.54 28.36 -0.09
N PRO A 185 -3.41 28.00 0.88
CA PRO A 185 -3.84 26.63 1.10
C PRO A 185 -4.54 26.03 -0.11
N SER A 186 -4.31 24.74 -0.38
CA SER A 186 -5.03 24.01 -1.42
C SER A 186 -6.54 24.09 -1.20
N ARG A 187 -7.27 24.41 -2.26
CA ARG A 187 -8.75 24.41 -2.30
C ARG A 187 -9.33 23.08 -2.78
N ARG A 188 -8.46 22.18 -3.29
CA ARG A 188 -8.85 20.89 -3.89
C ARG A 188 -7.97 19.78 -3.34
N LEU A 189 -8.03 19.59 -2.01
CA LEU A 189 -7.32 18.49 -1.37
C LEU A 189 -8.08 17.19 -1.60
N ASP A 190 -7.37 16.19 -2.09
CA ASP A 190 -7.86 14.90 -2.56
C ASP A 190 -7.06 13.75 -1.96
N ILE A 191 -7.54 12.55 -2.18
CA ILE A 191 -6.88 11.27 -1.90
C ILE A 191 -6.51 10.55 -3.19
N GLU A 192 -5.62 9.59 -3.07
CA GLU A 192 -5.46 8.50 -4.02
C GLU A 192 -5.39 7.19 -3.24
N ALA A 193 -6.44 6.38 -3.39
CA ALA A 193 -6.51 5.06 -2.75
C ALA A 193 -5.68 4.07 -3.57
N GLU A 194 -4.61 3.54 -2.96
CA GLU A 194 -3.58 2.76 -3.61
C GLU A 194 -3.15 1.55 -2.80
N LEU A 195 -2.40 0.66 -3.45
CA LEU A 195 -1.56 -0.33 -2.83
C LEU A 195 -0.11 0.16 -2.81
N GLY A 196 0.58 -0.08 -1.70
CA GLY A 196 2.01 0.13 -1.57
C GLY A 196 2.74 -1.21 -1.53
N PHE A 197 3.70 -1.41 -2.42
CA PHE A 197 4.52 -2.62 -2.48
C PHE A 197 5.85 -2.38 -1.77
N VAL A 198 6.12 -3.19 -0.76
CA VAL A 198 7.36 -3.13 0.04
C VAL A 198 8.37 -4.10 -0.55
N LEU A 199 9.53 -3.60 -0.93
CA LEU A 199 10.59 -4.41 -1.50
C LEU A 199 11.63 -4.80 -0.45
N GLY A 200 12.17 -6.00 -0.63
CA GLY A 200 13.30 -6.50 0.16
C GLY A 200 14.29 -7.25 -0.73
N GLY A 201 15.31 -7.83 -0.12
CA GLY A 201 16.45 -8.33 -0.87
C GLY A 201 17.22 -7.19 -1.54
N ALA A 202 18.39 -7.47 -2.05
CA ALA A 202 19.21 -6.48 -2.74
C ALA A 202 19.49 -6.92 -4.18
N ALA A 203 19.21 -6.03 -5.13
CA ALA A 203 19.71 -6.12 -6.51
C ALA A 203 20.59 -4.90 -6.76
N PRO A 204 21.92 -5.02 -6.56
CA PRO A 204 22.83 -3.86 -6.60
C PRO A 204 22.96 -3.25 -8.00
N ALA A 205 22.79 -4.05 -9.04
CA ALA A 205 22.70 -3.61 -10.44
C ALA A 205 22.17 -4.76 -11.30
N GLY A 206 21.44 -4.43 -12.34
CA GLY A 206 21.03 -5.40 -13.35
C GLY A 206 19.52 -5.57 -13.46
N GLU A 207 19.13 -6.23 -14.51
CA GLU A 207 17.75 -6.55 -14.83
C GLU A 207 17.21 -7.61 -13.86
N VAL A 208 16.05 -7.35 -13.29
CA VAL A 208 15.27 -8.30 -12.48
C VAL A 208 14.11 -8.80 -13.33
N SER A 209 14.00 -10.13 -13.54
CA SER A 209 12.88 -10.71 -14.25
C SER A 209 11.57 -10.61 -13.46
N LEU A 210 10.43 -10.82 -14.13
CA LEU A 210 9.12 -10.80 -13.45
C LEU A 210 9.04 -11.87 -12.36
N GLU A 211 9.59 -13.07 -12.63
CA GLU A 211 9.63 -14.18 -11.68
C GLU A 211 10.51 -13.86 -10.47
N GLN A 212 11.69 -13.28 -10.70
CA GLN A 212 12.58 -12.85 -9.63
C GLN A 212 11.94 -11.73 -8.79
N ALA A 213 11.30 -10.76 -9.45
CA ALA A 213 10.57 -9.71 -8.77
C ALA A 213 9.52 -10.27 -7.82
N ALA A 214 8.71 -11.22 -8.30
CA ALA A 214 7.64 -11.85 -7.52
C ALA A 214 8.18 -12.78 -6.42
N ALA A 215 9.26 -13.52 -6.67
CA ALA A 215 9.78 -14.50 -5.75
C ALA A 215 10.77 -13.92 -4.73
N GLU A 216 11.62 -12.97 -5.13
CA GLU A 216 12.80 -12.59 -4.35
C GLU A 216 12.77 -11.15 -3.83
N HIS A 217 11.95 -10.27 -4.44
CA HIS A 217 11.95 -8.83 -4.10
C HIS A 217 10.65 -8.32 -3.49
N LEU A 218 9.49 -8.82 -3.88
CA LEU A 218 8.22 -8.42 -3.27
C LEU A 218 8.06 -9.06 -1.90
N PHE A 219 8.27 -8.27 -0.83
CA PHE A 219 8.11 -8.71 0.54
C PHE A 219 6.66 -8.68 0.99
N GLY A 220 5.95 -7.58 0.73
CA GLY A 220 4.58 -7.43 1.20
C GLY A 220 3.87 -6.22 0.62
N VAL A 221 2.62 -6.07 1.04
CA VAL A 221 1.69 -5.04 0.56
C VAL A 221 1.09 -4.29 1.74
N VAL A 222 0.96 -2.98 1.60
CA VAL A 222 0.27 -2.08 2.53
C VAL A 222 -0.81 -1.29 1.80
N LEU A 223 -1.77 -0.74 2.52
CA LEU A 223 -2.65 0.31 2.01
C LEU A 223 -1.85 1.62 1.93
N PHE A 224 -2.07 2.37 0.88
CA PHE A 224 -1.34 3.59 0.61
C PHE A 224 -2.30 4.70 0.17
N ASN A 225 -2.17 5.88 0.77
CA ASN A 225 -2.90 7.08 0.38
C ASN A 225 -1.92 8.16 -0.05
N ASP A 226 -1.81 8.41 -1.35
CA ASP A 226 -1.01 9.49 -1.90
C ASP A 226 -1.82 10.79 -1.96
N TRP A 227 -1.81 11.54 -0.85
CA TRP A 227 -2.58 12.77 -0.72
C TRP A 227 -2.22 13.79 -1.80
N SER A 228 -3.24 14.41 -2.41
CA SER A 228 -3.09 15.19 -3.62
C SER A 228 -3.72 16.58 -3.49
N ALA A 229 -2.91 17.63 -3.59
CA ALA A 229 -3.39 19.01 -3.69
C ALA A 229 -3.61 19.35 -5.18
N ARG A 230 -4.80 19.03 -5.72
CA ARG A 230 -5.07 19.02 -7.17
C ARG A 230 -4.93 20.36 -7.85
N ASP A 231 -5.24 21.45 -7.18
CA ASP A 231 -5.07 22.81 -7.71
C ASP A 231 -3.59 23.22 -7.80
N ILE A 232 -2.79 22.87 -6.80
CA ILE A 232 -1.35 23.07 -6.81
C ILE A 232 -0.72 22.17 -7.88
N GLN A 233 -1.06 20.87 -7.89
CA GLN A 233 -0.58 19.90 -8.86
C GLN A 233 -0.86 20.34 -10.31
N ALA A 234 -2.08 20.80 -10.61
CA ALA A 234 -2.47 21.21 -11.94
C ALA A 234 -1.65 22.42 -12.47
N TYR A 235 -1.13 23.24 -11.58
CA TYR A 235 -0.33 24.41 -11.97
C TYR A 235 1.14 24.08 -12.21
N GLU A 236 1.70 23.12 -11.48
CA GLU A 236 3.16 22.89 -11.47
C GLU A 236 3.66 21.63 -12.19
N TYR A 237 2.76 20.68 -12.53
CA TYR A 237 3.18 19.33 -12.97
C TYR A 237 3.88 19.28 -14.34
N VAL A 238 3.70 20.32 -15.17
CA VAL A 238 4.37 20.44 -16.48
C VAL A 238 5.57 21.35 -16.34
N PRO A 239 6.78 20.99 -16.85
CA PRO A 239 7.09 19.86 -17.74
C PRO A 239 7.65 18.62 -17.04
N LEU A 240 7.94 18.62 -15.73
CA LEU A 240 8.74 17.58 -15.06
C LEU A 240 7.93 16.59 -14.19
N GLY A 241 6.64 16.77 -14.07
CA GLY A 241 5.77 15.95 -13.24
C GLY A 241 5.39 16.61 -11.90
N PRO A 242 4.61 15.92 -11.03
CA PRO A 242 4.08 16.49 -9.79
C PRO A 242 5.21 16.79 -8.78
N TYR A 243 5.04 17.85 -7.99
CA TYR A 243 6.01 18.25 -6.98
C TYR A 243 5.33 18.62 -5.65
N LEU A 244 5.07 19.92 -5.37
CA LEU A 244 4.46 20.36 -4.10
C LEU A 244 3.02 19.83 -3.93
N GLY A 245 2.30 19.60 -5.01
CA GLY A 245 0.96 19.03 -5.00
C GLY A 245 0.90 17.60 -4.48
N LYS A 246 2.05 16.92 -4.35
CA LYS A 246 2.20 15.53 -3.89
C LYS A 246 3.14 15.39 -2.68
N SER A 247 4.21 16.17 -2.61
CA SER A 247 5.32 15.97 -1.67
C SER A 247 5.07 16.49 -0.26
N PHE A 248 3.82 16.59 0.20
CA PHE A 248 3.48 17.06 1.55
C PHE A 248 3.08 15.93 2.52
N ALA A 249 2.43 14.89 2.05
CA ALA A 249 2.07 13.69 2.81
C ALA A 249 1.75 12.53 1.88
N SER A 250 2.17 11.32 2.28
CA SER A 250 1.74 10.05 1.69
C SER A 250 1.64 9.04 2.84
N SER A 251 0.43 8.54 3.15
CA SER A 251 0.18 7.71 4.34
C SER A 251 0.21 6.23 4.00
N ILE A 252 0.84 5.39 4.84
CA ILE A 252 0.83 3.92 4.71
C ILE A 252 0.16 3.25 5.91
N SER A 253 -0.53 2.13 5.68
CA SER A 253 -0.98 1.25 6.77
C SER A 253 0.22 0.62 7.46
N LEU A 254 0.05 0.26 8.76
CA LEU A 254 1.18 -0.16 9.60
C LEU A 254 1.31 -1.68 9.74
N TRP A 255 0.33 -2.42 9.25
CA TRP A 255 0.39 -3.86 9.08
C TRP A 255 0.79 -4.19 7.64
N VAL A 256 1.96 -4.81 7.47
CA VAL A 256 2.47 -5.22 6.15
C VAL A 256 2.00 -6.65 5.91
N VAL A 257 1.06 -6.83 4.98
CA VAL A 257 0.58 -8.15 4.56
C VAL A 257 1.65 -8.82 3.71
N PRO A 258 2.15 -10.01 4.09
CA PRO A 258 3.19 -10.69 3.32
C PRO A 258 2.72 -11.00 1.89
N TRP A 259 3.57 -10.79 0.89
CA TRP A 259 3.29 -11.17 -0.50
C TRP A 259 2.86 -12.62 -0.65
N GLN A 260 3.42 -13.51 0.16
CA GLN A 260 3.10 -14.93 0.20
C GLN A 260 1.68 -15.22 0.73
N ALA A 261 1.10 -14.34 1.57
CA ALA A 261 -0.27 -14.48 2.04
C ALA A 261 -1.31 -14.24 0.93
N LEU A 262 -0.92 -13.55 -0.13
CA LEU A 262 -1.79 -13.14 -1.23
C LEU A 262 -1.86 -14.16 -2.38
N THR A 263 -1.35 -15.39 -2.19
CA THR A 263 -1.35 -16.41 -3.24
C THR A 263 -2.76 -16.78 -3.72
N ALA A 264 -3.74 -16.83 -2.80
CA ALA A 264 -5.13 -17.11 -3.15
C ALA A 264 -5.86 -15.91 -3.81
N ALA A 265 -5.32 -14.70 -3.67
CA ALA A 265 -5.83 -13.48 -4.27
C ALA A 265 -5.24 -13.20 -5.66
N ARG A 266 -4.33 -14.03 -6.17
CA ARG A 266 -3.72 -13.81 -7.49
C ARG A 266 -4.71 -14.07 -8.60
N VAL A 267 -4.85 -13.10 -9.50
CA VAL A 267 -5.74 -13.16 -10.66
C VAL A 267 -4.98 -12.69 -11.91
N ALA A 268 -5.47 -13.09 -13.08
CA ALA A 268 -4.94 -12.55 -14.34
C ALA A 268 -5.16 -11.02 -14.39
N PRO A 269 -4.16 -10.24 -14.78
CA PRO A 269 -4.37 -8.82 -15.05
C PRO A 269 -5.31 -8.63 -16.25
N PRO A 270 -5.83 -7.42 -16.50
CA PRO A 270 -6.62 -7.12 -17.68
C PRO A 270 -5.91 -7.52 -18.98
N ALA A 271 -6.69 -8.00 -19.96
CA ALA A 271 -6.16 -8.48 -21.24
C ALA A 271 -5.34 -7.39 -21.95
N ARG A 272 -4.21 -7.80 -22.54
CA ARG A 272 -3.36 -6.92 -23.32
C ARG A 272 -3.90 -6.76 -24.73
N GLU A 273 -3.83 -5.55 -25.28
CA GLU A 273 -4.25 -5.25 -26.66
C GLU A 273 -3.12 -5.46 -27.70
N HIS A 274 -1.87 -5.65 -27.22
CA HIS A 274 -0.69 -5.82 -28.05
C HIS A 274 0.38 -6.60 -27.26
N GLU A 275 1.35 -7.14 -27.99
CA GLU A 275 2.52 -7.80 -27.39
C GLU A 275 3.37 -6.79 -26.60
N LEU A 276 3.75 -7.19 -25.38
CA LEU A 276 4.67 -6.41 -24.57
C LEU A 276 6.13 -6.71 -24.95
N VAL A 277 7.02 -5.79 -24.60
CA VAL A 277 8.46 -6.04 -24.72
C VAL A 277 8.88 -7.15 -23.75
N PRO A 278 9.95 -7.94 -24.09
CA PRO A 278 10.26 -9.19 -23.37
C PRO A 278 10.37 -9.09 -21.86
N TYR A 279 10.90 -7.99 -21.31
CA TYR A 279 11.06 -7.84 -19.86
C TYR A 279 9.74 -7.52 -19.13
N LEU A 280 8.68 -7.13 -19.84
CA LEU A 280 7.35 -6.88 -19.28
C LEU A 280 6.33 -7.95 -19.67
N ASP A 281 6.71 -8.89 -20.53
CA ASP A 281 5.81 -9.90 -21.04
C ASP A 281 5.43 -10.92 -19.96
N ASP A 282 4.15 -10.90 -19.59
CA ASP A 282 3.53 -11.77 -18.60
C ASP A 282 2.63 -12.87 -19.22
N GLU A 283 2.64 -13.02 -20.55
CA GLU A 283 1.84 -14.05 -21.25
C GLU A 283 2.32 -15.45 -20.87
N GLY A 284 1.39 -16.30 -20.46
CA GLY A 284 1.67 -17.68 -20.05
C GLY A 284 2.39 -17.82 -18.70
N LYS A 285 2.62 -16.75 -17.97
CA LYS A 285 3.20 -16.76 -16.63
C LYS A 285 2.13 -16.89 -15.54
N GLU A 286 2.57 -17.00 -14.29
CA GLU A 286 1.66 -16.94 -13.15
C GLU A 286 0.88 -15.61 -13.14
N PRO A 287 -0.41 -15.63 -12.74
CA PRO A 287 -1.17 -14.40 -12.61
C PRO A 287 -0.64 -13.57 -11.42
N TRP A 288 -0.21 -12.34 -11.68
CA TRP A 288 0.28 -11.43 -10.64
C TRP A 288 -0.63 -10.21 -10.39
N GLY A 289 -1.79 -10.15 -11.03
CA GLY A 289 -2.86 -9.26 -10.60
C GLY A 289 -3.35 -9.68 -9.22
N LEU A 290 -3.92 -8.74 -8.46
CA LEU A 290 -4.37 -8.99 -7.09
C LEU A 290 -5.86 -8.69 -6.95
N ASP A 291 -6.63 -9.67 -6.51
CA ASP A 291 -8.04 -9.51 -6.16
C ASP A 291 -8.14 -8.89 -4.75
N ILE A 292 -7.80 -7.61 -4.66
CA ILE A 292 -7.93 -6.81 -3.46
C ILE A 292 -9.02 -5.78 -3.69
N THR A 293 -10.00 -5.73 -2.82
CA THR A 293 -11.00 -4.66 -2.79
C THR A 293 -10.62 -3.65 -1.73
N LEU A 294 -10.36 -2.41 -2.15
CA LEU A 294 -10.17 -1.28 -1.25
C LEU A 294 -11.51 -0.73 -0.79
N GLY A 295 -11.54 -0.13 0.39
CA GLY A 295 -12.65 0.69 0.86
C GLY A 295 -12.16 2.10 1.15
N VAL A 296 -12.90 3.11 0.71
CA VAL A 296 -12.63 4.52 1.00
C VAL A 296 -13.74 5.08 1.85
N SER A 297 -13.39 5.61 3.03
CA SER A 297 -14.36 6.24 3.93
C SER A 297 -13.96 7.66 4.30
N VAL A 298 -14.93 8.56 4.41
CA VAL A 298 -14.78 9.92 4.93
C VAL A 298 -15.65 10.05 6.19
N ASP A 299 -15.03 10.45 7.31
CA ASP A 299 -15.70 10.58 8.61
C ASP A 299 -16.51 9.30 8.97
N GLY A 300 -15.91 8.12 8.72
CA GLY A 300 -16.52 6.81 8.96
C GLY A 300 -17.63 6.41 7.98
N ARG A 301 -17.82 7.14 6.88
CA ARG A 301 -18.84 6.85 5.85
C ARG A 301 -18.17 6.40 4.57
N THR A 302 -18.41 5.17 4.16
CA THR A 302 -17.84 4.60 2.95
C THR A 302 -18.41 5.29 1.70
N VAL A 303 -17.53 5.67 0.78
CA VAL A 303 -17.84 6.41 -0.46
C VAL A 303 -17.48 5.65 -1.72
N SER A 304 -16.51 4.74 -1.67
CA SER A 304 -16.14 3.91 -2.82
C SER A 304 -15.45 2.61 -2.43
N HIS A 305 -15.40 1.68 -3.40
CA HIS A 305 -14.81 0.34 -3.28
C HIS A 305 -13.92 0.03 -4.49
N PRO A 306 -12.73 0.65 -4.61
CA PRO A 306 -11.84 0.44 -5.75
C PRO A 306 -11.29 -1.00 -5.82
N PRO A 307 -11.45 -1.72 -6.96
CA PRO A 307 -10.92 -3.08 -7.12
C PRO A 307 -9.51 -3.07 -7.72
N ALA A 308 -8.52 -3.58 -7.01
CA ALA A 308 -7.15 -3.65 -7.51
C ALA A 308 -6.96 -4.70 -8.62
N SER A 309 -7.88 -5.64 -8.78
CA SER A 309 -7.89 -6.59 -9.89
C SER A 309 -7.98 -5.93 -11.28
N THR A 310 -8.37 -4.66 -11.33
CA THR A 310 -8.42 -3.86 -12.56
C THR A 310 -7.11 -3.16 -12.92
N LEU A 311 -6.07 -3.25 -12.09
CA LEU A 311 -4.77 -2.67 -12.40
C LEU A 311 -4.18 -3.33 -13.65
N TYR A 312 -3.82 -2.50 -14.63
CA TYR A 312 -3.24 -2.97 -15.90
C TYR A 312 -1.79 -3.44 -15.73
N TRP A 313 -0.98 -2.72 -14.93
CA TRP A 313 0.39 -3.07 -14.62
C TRP A 313 0.46 -3.75 -13.26
N THR A 314 1.17 -4.88 -13.19
CA THR A 314 1.34 -5.67 -11.97
C THR A 314 2.60 -5.25 -11.20
N ALA A 315 2.66 -5.57 -9.90
CA ALA A 315 3.83 -5.25 -9.07
C ALA A 315 5.14 -5.84 -9.61
N PRO A 316 5.23 -7.10 -10.10
CA PRO A 316 6.44 -7.59 -10.75
C PRO A 316 6.86 -6.79 -11.97
N GLN A 317 5.91 -6.31 -12.79
CA GLN A 317 6.22 -5.46 -13.94
C GLN A 317 6.77 -4.09 -13.54
N MET A 318 6.30 -3.51 -12.44
CA MET A 318 6.84 -2.27 -11.87
C MET A 318 8.30 -2.46 -11.42
N VAL A 319 8.60 -3.58 -10.74
CA VAL A 319 9.95 -3.93 -10.28
C VAL A 319 10.90 -4.17 -11.47
N ALA A 320 10.45 -4.96 -12.45
CA ALA A 320 11.24 -5.22 -13.66
C ALA A 320 11.53 -3.92 -14.42
N HIS A 321 10.53 -3.05 -14.57
CA HIS A 321 10.69 -1.77 -15.25
C HIS A 321 11.66 -0.83 -14.52
N MET A 322 11.63 -0.80 -13.19
CA MET A 322 12.54 0.03 -12.40
C MET A 322 14.00 -0.40 -12.56
N SER A 323 14.27 -1.70 -12.76
CA SER A 323 15.62 -2.28 -12.77
C SER A 323 16.22 -2.51 -14.17
N VAL A 324 15.41 -2.54 -15.22
CA VAL A 324 15.84 -2.92 -16.59
C VAL A 324 16.98 -2.05 -17.16
N ASN A 325 17.09 -0.81 -16.71
CA ASN A 325 18.15 0.12 -17.10
C ASN A 325 19.44 -0.02 -16.26
N GLY A 326 19.48 -0.98 -15.32
CA GLY A 326 20.60 -1.19 -14.39
C GLY A 326 20.46 -0.43 -13.06
N ALA A 327 19.30 0.20 -12.78
CA ALA A 327 19.07 0.80 -11.48
C ALA A 327 19.02 -0.26 -10.38
N SER A 328 19.63 0.05 -9.22
CA SER A 328 19.64 -0.85 -8.08
C SER A 328 18.29 -0.90 -7.38
N LEU A 329 17.96 -2.05 -6.80
CA LEU A 329 16.90 -2.21 -5.81
C LEU A 329 17.52 -2.40 -4.42
N ARG A 330 16.88 -1.83 -3.41
CA ARG A 330 17.35 -1.87 -2.02
C ARG A 330 16.24 -2.38 -1.10
N PRO A 331 16.59 -3.05 -0.01
CA PRO A 331 15.63 -3.33 1.05
C PRO A 331 14.97 -2.04 1.54
N GLY A 332 13.64 -2.02 1.59
CA GLY A 332 12.87 -0.84 1.95
C GLY A 332 12.50 0.09 0.79
N ASP A 333 12.86 -0.21 -0.45
CA ASP A 333 12.28 0.47 -1.60
C ASP A 333 10.76 0.25 -1.60
N PHE A 334 10.01 1.32 -1.92
CA PHE A 334 8.57 1.36 -1.80
C PHE A 334 7.93 1.83 -3.11
N PHE A 335 7.00 1.03 -3.65
CA PHE A 335 6.33 1.35 -4.91
C PHE A 335 4.83 1.51 -4.69
N GLY A 336 4.32 2.72 -4.96
CA GLY A 336 2.88 2.99 -5.05
C GLY A 336 2.32 2.46 -6.37
N SER A 337 1.12 1.89 -6.33
CA SER A 337 0.46 1.38 -7.54
C SER A 337 -0.03 2.48 -8.48
N GLY A 338 -0.14 3.70 -7.98
CA GLY A 338 -1.03 4.70 -8.52
C GLY A 338 -2.48 4.42 -8.12
N THR A 339 -3.32 5.43 -8.20
CA THR A 339 -4.72 5.37 -7.79
C THR A 339 -5.42 4.14 -8.38
N VAL A 340 -6.00 3.32 -7.54
CA VAL A 340 -6.83 2.17 -7.95
C VAL A 340 -8.22 2.68 -8.30
N SER A 341 -8.68 2.40 -9.51
CA SER A 341 -10.05 2.70 -9.93
C SER A 341 -10.59 1.61 -10.84
N GLY A 342 -11.89 1.32 -10.70
CA GLY A 342 -12.62 0.42 -11.56
C GLY A 342 -13.56 1.17 -12.54
N PRO A 343 -14.35 0.44 -13.33
CA PRO A 343 -15.23 1.02 -14.35
C PRO A 343 -16.39 1.82 -13.75
N GLU A 344 -16.91 1.44 -12.60
CA GLU A 344 -18.10 2.04 -12.00
C GLU A 344 -17.76 3.29 -11.16
N LYS A 345 -18.74 4.16 -10.93
CA LYS A 345 -18.53 5.41 -10.18
C LYS A 345 -18.12 5.15 -8.73
N ASP A 346 -18.73 4.17 -8.08
CA ASP A 346 -18.43 3.76 -6.71
C ASP A 346 -17.15 2.90 -6.58
N GLN A 347 -16.43 2.70 -7.68
CA GLN A 347 -15.13 2.02 -7.74
C GLN A 347 -13.97 2.99 -8.00
N ARG A 348 -14.18 4.29 -7.91
CA ARG A 348 -13.14 5.30 -8.16
C ARG A 348 -12.36 5.59 -6.89
N GLY A 349 -11.03 5.58 -6.99
CA GLY A 349 -10.10 5.72 -5.87
C GLY A 349 -9.71 7.16 -5.53
N SER A 350 -10.29 8.17 -6.20
CA SER A 350 -10.02 9.58 -5.91
C SER A 350 -11.29 10.42 -5.95
N PHE A 351 -11.31 11.51 -5.18
CA PHE A 351 -12.43 12.45 -5.23
C PHE A 351 -12.42 13.29 -6.50
N LEU A 352 -11.25 13.47 -7.12
CA LEU A 352 -11.14 14.03 -8.47
C LEU A 352 -12.05 13.27 -9.44
N GLU A 353 -12.03 11.94 -9.38
CA GLU A 353 -12.86 11.10 -10.26
C GLU A 353 -14.32 11.03 -9.79
N LEU A 354 -14.56 10.87 -8.48
CA LEU A 354 -15.91 10.81 -7.91
C LEU A 354 -16.70 12.09 -8.19
N SER A 355 -16.04 13.25 -8.08
CA SER A 355 -16.65 14.56 -8.31
C SER A 355 -16.46 15.09 -9.74
N TRP A 356 -15.86 14.30 -10.63
CA TRP A 356 -15.52 14.67 -12.00
C TRP A 356 -14.85 16.05 -12.10
N GLY A 357 -13.73 16.18 -11.35
CA GLY A 357 -12.98 17.43 -11.28
C GLY A 357 -13.68 18.54 -10.49
N GLY A 358 -14.61 18.19 -9.60
CA GLY A 358 -15.40 19.14 -8.80
C GLY A 358 -16.64 19.67 -9.51
N LYS A 359 -17.00 19.13 -10.69
CA LYS A 359 -18.19 19.52 -11.44
C LYS A 359 -19.45 18.77 -11.02
N GLU A 360 -19.30 17.59 -10.46
CA GLU A 360 -20.36 16.69 -10.05
C GLU A 360 -20.19 16.34 -8.58
N PRO A 361 -20.72 17.13 -7.62
CA PRO A 361 -20.66 16.76 -6.22
C PRO A 361 -21.24 15.36 -6.00
N PHE A 362 -20.64 14.61 -5.06
CA PHE A 362 -21.15 13.31 -4.65
C PHE A 362 -21.62 13.36 -3.20
N ALA A 363 -22.67 12.60 -2.89
CA ALA A 363 -23.25 12.57 -1.56
C ALA A 363 -22.52 11.59 -0.65
N LEU A 364 -22.14 12.03 0.56
CA LEU A 364 -21.81 11.12 1.64
C LEU A 364 -23.08 10.42 2.12
N PRO A 365 -23.01 9.16 2.59
CA PRO A 365 -24.10 8.54 3.31
C PRO A 365 -24.63 9.47 4.42
N GLY A 366 -25.90 9.84 4.36
CA GLY A 366 -26.50 10.87 5.24
C GLY A 366 -26.74 12.22 4.59
N GLY A 367 -26.44 12.38 3.28
CA GLY A 367 -26.92 13.48 2.42
C GLY A 367 -26.04 14.73 2.35
N THR A 368 -24.85 14.74 2.99
CA THR A 368 -23.90 15.82 2.81
C THR A 368 -23.19 15.69 1.45
N GLU A 369 -23.27 16.71 0.61
CA GLU A 369 -22.54 16.74 -0.66
C GLU A 369 -21.10 17.25 -0.47
N MET A 370 -20.17 16.64 -1.21
CA MET A 370 -18.78 17.08 -1.23
C MET A 370 -18.16 16.92 -2.63
N THR A 371 -17.04 17.60 -2.85
CA THR A 371 -16.19 17.45 -4.05
C THR A 371 -14.75 17.11 -3.67
N PHE A 372 -14.18 17.85 -2.74
CA PHE A 372 -12.83 17.70 -2.19
C PHE A 372 -12.87 17.84 -0.67
N LEU A 373 -11.78 17.47 0.00
CA LEU A 373 -11.69 17.43 1.46
C LEU A 373 -11.65 18.83 2.10
N ALA A 374 -12.40 18.96 3.19
CA ALA A 374 -12.34 20.09 4.11
C ALA A 374 -11.38 19.81 5.29
N ASP A 375 -10.99 20.88 6.00
CA ASP A 375 -10.25 20.77 7.26
C ASP A 375 -11.11 20.08 8.31
N GLY A 376 -10.49 19.23 9.11
CA GLY A 376 -11.14 18.42 10.14
C GLY A 376 -11.74 17.12 9.64
N GLN A 377 -11.81 16.87 8.34
CA GLN A 377 -12.27 15.59 7.83
C GLN A 377 -11.18 14.52 7.95
N SER A 378 -11.60 13.31 8.33
CA SER A 378 -10.76 12.13 8.38
C SER A 378 -11.06 11.21 7.21
N VAL A 379 -10.02 10.66 6.59
CA VAL A 379 -10.14 9.62 5.57
C VAL A 379 -9.54 8.34 6.10
N THR A 380 -10.24 7.23 5.86
CA THR A 380 -9.75 5.88 6.16
C THR A 380 -9.83 5.02 4.91
N LEU A 381 -8.70 4.43 4.55
CA LEU A 381 -8.63 3.33 3.59
C LEU A 381 -8.65 2.00 4.35
N THR A 382 -9.40 1.04 3.83
CA THR A 382 -9.40 -0.37 4.23
C THR A 382 -9.11 -1.24 3.01
N GLY A 383 -8.80 -2.50 3.22
CA GLY A 383 -8.58 -3.44 2.11
C GLY A 383 -8.77 -4.87 2.55
N THR A 384 -9.36 -5.69 1.68
CA THR A 384 -9.52 -7.13 1.89
C THR A 384 -9.20 -7.89 0.62
N ALA A 385 -8.73 -9.13 0.78
CA ALA A 385 -8.46 -10.05 -0.30
C ALA A 385 -8.95 -11.46 0.04
N PRO A 386 -9.24 -12.33 -0.96
CA PRO A 386 -9.46 -13.75 -0.73
C PRO A 386 -8.22 -14.43 -0.15
N GLY A 387 -8.42 -15.21 0.89
CA GLY A 387 -7.43 -16.10 1.47
C GLY A 387 -7.67 -17.59 1.12
N PRO A 388 -6.74 -18.48 1.48
CA PRO A 388 -6.89 -19.91 1.23
C PRO A 388 -8.10 -20.49 1.97
N GLY A 389 -8.78 -21.46 1.33
CA GLY A 389 -9.91 -22.14 1.93
C GLY A 389 -11.16 -21.29 2.14
N GLY A 390 -11.26 -20.12 1.51
CA GLY A 390 -12.38 -19.19 1.66
C GLY A 390 -12.22 -18.24 2.83
N SER A 391 -11.04 -18.17 3.45
CA SER A 391 -10.70 -17.14 4.43
C SER A 391 -10.56 -15.75 3.78
N VAL A 392 -10.43 -14.73 4.60
CA VAL A 392 -10.20 -13.34 4.19
C VAL A 392 -8.82 -12.90 4.68
N ILE A 393 -8.12 -12.12 3.87
CA ILE A 393 -6.91 -11.39 4.25
C ILE A 393 -7.29 -9.92 4.43
N ASP A 394 -7.08 -9.36 5.61
CA ASP A 394 -7.36 -7.96 5.94
C ASP A 394 -6.05 -7.17 6.07
N PHE A 395 -6.01 -5.96 5.52
CA PHE A 395 -4.83 -5.08 5.51
C PHE A 395 -4.81 -4.09 6.67
N GLY A 396 -5.81 -4.12 7.54
CA GLY A 396 -6.01 -3.09 8.56
C GLY A 396 -6.47 -1.77 7.94
N GLU A 397 -6.04 -0.67 8.54
CA GLU A 397 -6.49 0.67 8.15
C GLU A 397 -5.32 1.60 7.82
N CYS A 398 -5.55 2.49 6.85
CA CYS A 398 -4.71 3.66 6.60
C CYS A 398 -5.56 4.91 6.78
N THR A 399 -5.34 5.66 7.87
CA THR A 399 -6.17 6.81 8.24
C THR A 399 -5.36 8.06 8.52
N ALA A 400 -5.90 9.24 8.23
CA ALA A 400 -5.41 10.53 8.70
C ALA A 400 -6.51 11.60 8.65
N THR A 401 -6.34 12.63 9.48
CA THR A 401 -7.20 13.82 9.54
C THR A 401 -6.47 15.02 8.95
N ILE A 402 -7.18 15.82 8.16
CA ILE A 402 -6.66 17.07 7.59
C ILE A 402 -6.75 18.17 8.64
N LEU A 403 -5.61 18.73 9.03
CA LEU A 403 -5.54 19.88 9.92
C LEU A 403 -5.62 21.20 9.09
N PRO A 404 -6.09 22.30 9.70
CA PRO A 404 -6.02 23.62 9.06
C PRO A 404 -4.59 23.96 8.62
N ALA A 405 -4.47 24.70 7.51
CA ALA A 405 -3.17 25.17 7.04
C ALA A 405 -2.50 26.09 8.07
N THR A 406 -1.23 25.88 8.33
CA THR A 406 -0.40 26.68 9.26
C THR A 406 0.24 27.90 8.58
#